data_cc8d1448b95fefd063f050018640ebb4
#
_entry.id   cc8d1448b95fefd063f050018640ebb4
#
_cell.length_a   1.000
_cell.length_b   1.000
_cell.length_c   1.000
_cell.angle_alpha   90.00
_cell.angle_beta   90.00
_cell.angle_gamma   90.00
#
_symmetry.space_group_name_H-M   'P 1'
#
loop_
_entity.id
_entity.type
_entity.pdbx_description
1 polymer ?
#
loop_
_entity_poly.entity_id
_entity_poly.type
_entity_poly.pdbx_seq_one_letter_code
_entity_poly.pdbx_strand_id
1 'polypeptide(L)'
;MSRGVLVAALVGSFGALLGAGAAAVSCSIAPSDSRIGIAAPDESQFPPVSDFLDHRCGTLDCHGQVGRNFRIWGCEGMRLDPNDVPYCNRNQGGKSTTPAEYNATYRSLVGLEPTVMSQVIAGGGQDPELLTFVRKARGLESHKGGTLITPGDDQDNCITSWLAGKTDTTACTNALGYPMFPVPEAGP
;
A
#
# COMPACT_ATOMS: atom_id res chain seq x y z
N MET A 1 -95.76 5.75 -12.33
CA MET A 1 -95.52 7.09 -11.71
C MET A 1 -94.30 6.94 -10.84
N SER A 2 -93.36 7.93 -10.97
CA SER A 2 -92.19 8.27 -10.10
C SER A 2 -90.93 7.48 -10.37
N ARG A 3 -90.01 8.03 -11.05
CA ARG A 3 -88.95 9.00 -10.82
C ARG A 3 -88.06 8.63 -9.61
N GLY A 4 -86.84 8.25 -9.87
CA GLY A 4 -85.74 8.05 -8.94
C GLY A 4 -84.47 7.89 -9.74
N VAL A 5 -83.97 8.88 -10.07
CA VAL A 5 -82.73 9.60 -10.12
C VAL A 5 -81.42 8.79 -10.00
N LEU A 6 -80.71 8.81 -11.11
CA LEU A 6 -79.28 8.49 -11.24
C LEU A 6 -78.48 9.62 -10.54
N VAL A 7 -77.68 9.24 -9.50
CA VAL A 7 -76.49 9.96 -9.10
C VAL A 7 -75.59 8.92 -8.41
N ALA A 8 -74.56 8.57 -9.04
CA ALA A 8 -73.28 8.14 -8.38
C ALA A 8 -72.33 7.54 -9.40
N ALA A 9 -71.44 8.27 -9.96
CA ALA A 9 -70.18 7.77 -10.48
C ALA A 9 -69.32 8.89 -10.93
N LEU A 10 -68.60 9.52 -10.03
CA LEU A 10 -67.50 10.43 -10.40
C LEU A 10 -66.69 10.77 -9.12
N VAL A 11 -66.14 9.74 -8.45
CA VAL A 11 -65.00 9.94 -7.50
C VAL A 11 -64.15 8.69 -7.56
N GLY A 12 -63.09 8.72 -8.29
CA GLY A 12 -62.21 7.52 -8.34
C GLY A 12 -61.09 7.57 -9.36
N SER A 13 -60.60 8.75 -9.72
CA SER A 13 -59.46 8.79 -10.70
C SER A 13 -58.45 9.92 -10.46
N PHE A 14 -58.12 10.18 -9.21
CA PHE A 14 -57.11 11.21 -8.89
C PHE A 14 -56.02 10.76 -7.90
N GLY A 15 -55.88 9.46 -7.63
CA GLY A 15 -54.95 8.92 -6.62
C GLY A 15 -53.73 8.18 -7.14
N ALA A 16 -53.48 8.10 -8.45
CA ALA A 16 -52.45 7.19 -8.99
C ALA A 16 -51.26 7.86 -9.67
N LEU A 17 -51.03 9.15 -9.51
CA LEU A 17 -49.96 9.87 -10.21
C LEU A 17 -48.91 10.53 -9.31
N LEU A 18 -48.86 10.27 -8.01
CA LEU A 18 -47.90 10.85 -7.07
C LEU A 18 -46.87 9.86 -6.52
N GLY A 19 -46.78 8.64 -7.06
CA GLY A 19 -45.90 7.58 -6.52
C GLY A 19 -44.62 7.28 -7.31
N ALA A 20 -44.36 7.94 -8.44
CA ALA A 20 -43.24 7.56 -9.34
C ALA A 20 -42.05 8.51 -9.36
N GLY A 21 -41.93 9.44 -8.41
CA GLY A 21 -40.91 10.49 -8.44
C GLY A 21 -39.76 10.39 -7.46
N ALA A 22 -39.66 9.35 -6.64
CA ALA A 22 -38.69 9.34 -5.52
C ALA A 22 -37.56 8.29 -5.62
N ALA A 23 -37.32 7.67 -6.77
CA ALA A 23 -36.32 6.60 -6.89
C ALA A 23 -35.08 6.92 -7.73
N ALA A 24 -34.73 8.18 -7.95
CA ALA A 24 -33.61 8.53 -8.84
C ALA A 24 -32.58 9.52 -8.26
N VAL A 25 -32.35 9.53 -6.94
CA VAL A 25 -31.25 10.33 -6.37
C VAL A 25 -30.50 9.52 -5.33
N SER A 26 -29.78 8.50 -5.77
CA SER A 26 -28.94 7.72 -4.86
C SER A 26 -27.51 7.49 -5.38
N CYS A 27 -27.07 8.23 -6.39
CA CYS A 27 -25.65 8.30 -6.77
C CYS A 27 -25.28 9.75 -7.04
N SER A 28 -25.35 10.59 -6.00
CA SER A 28 -24.67 11.88 -6.10
C SER A 28 -23.17 11.63 -6.05
N ILE A 29 -22.50 11.88 -7.16
CA ILE A 29 -21.04 12.00 -7.17
C ILE A 29 -20.71 13.07 -6.15
N ALA A 30 -19.95 12.72 -5.10
CA ALA A 30 -19.47 13.71 -4.13
C ALA A 30 -18.79 14.87 -4.87
N PRO A 31 -19.01 16.12 -4.43
CA PRO A 31 -18.34 17.27 -5.03
C PRO A 31 -16.83 17.02 -5.15
N SER A 32 -16.21 17.54 -6.21
CA SER A 32 -14.78 17.32 -6.49
C SER A 32 -13.85 17.81 -5.37
N ASP A 33 -14.29 18.76 -4.58
CA ASP A 33 -13.61 19.31 -3.41
C ASP A 33 -13.69 18.42 -2.16
N SER A 34 -14.54 17.40 -2.15
CA SER A 34 -14.58 16.40 -1.08
C SER A 34 -13.61 15.21 -1.33
N ARG A 35 -12.87 15.19 -2.44
CA ARG A 35 -11.85 14.20 -2.68
C ARG A 35 -10.66 14.47 -1.77
N ILE A 36 -10.42 13.60 -0.81
CA ILE A 36 -9.18 13.62 -0.03
C ILE A 36 -8.05 13.29 -1.01
N GLY A 37 -7.21 14.28 -1.30
CA GLY A 37 -5.97 14.04 -2.02
C GLY A 37 -5.06 13.17 -1.15
N ILE A 38 -4.83 11.93 -1.55
CA ILE A 38 -3.86 11.06 -0.87
C ILE A 38 -2.51 11.36 -1.49
N ALA A 39 -1.60 11.96 -0.72
CA ALA A 39 -0.22 12.11 -1.10
C ALA A 39 0.50 10.76 -0.95
N ALA A 40 1.33 10.43 -1.92
CA ALA A 40 2.21 9.26 -1.87
C ALA A 40 3.63 9.71 -2.22
N PRO A 41 4.67 9.01 -1.75
CA PRO A 41 6.04 9.32 -2.13
C PRO A 41 6.27 9.02 -3.62
N ASP A 42 7.29 9.67 -4.20
CA ASP A 42 7.59 9.54 -5.63
C ASP A 42 7.98 8.10 -6.00
N GLU A 43 7.16 7.46 -6.84
CA GLU A 43 7.39 6.11 -7.34
C GLU A 43 8.67 6.00 -8.17
N SER A 44 9.04 7.06 -8.91
CA SER A 44 10.25 7.05 -9.73
C SER A 44 11.54 6.92 -8.92
N GLN A 45 11.50 7.28 -7.64
CA GLN A 45 12.60 7.18 -6.70
C GLN A 45 12.58 5.89 -5.85
N PHE A 46 11.58 5.04 -6.05
CA PHE A 46 11.38 3.84 -5.25
C PHE A 46 12.28 2.64 -5.58
N PRO A 47 12.78 2.43 -6.82
CA PRO A 47 13.55 1.23 -7.14
C PRO A 47 14.70 0.90 -6.17
N PRO A 48 15.58 1.84 -5.74
CA PRO A 48 16.64 1.52 -4.77
C PRO A 48 16.09 1.09 -3.40
N VAL A 49 14.96 1.68 -2.97
CA VAL A 49 14.28 1.29 -1.74
C VAL A 49 13.66 -0.10 -1.87
N SER A 50 13.08 -0.40 -3.04
CA SER A 50 12.53 -1.73 -3.32
C SER A 50 13.59 -2.82 -3.32
N ASP A 51 14.77 -2.57 -3.90
CA ASP A 51 15.89 -3.52 -3.90
C ASP A 51 16.35 -3.82 -2.46
N PHE A 52 16.47 -2.78 -1.63
CA PHE A 52 16.78 -2.96 -0.21
C PHE A 52 15.67 -3.74 0.50
N LEU A 53 14.40 -3.40 0.30
CA LEU A 53 13.28 -4.10 0.92
C LEU A 53 13.19 -5.56 0.45
N ASP A 54 13.47 -5.85 -0.83
CA ASP A 54 13.50 -7.19 -1.36
C ASP A 54 14.61 -8.02 -0.69
N HIS A 55 15.82 -7.45 -0.64
CA HIS A 55 16.98 -8.09 -0.01
C HIS A 55 16.74 -8.38 1.48
N ARG A 56 16.18 -7.42 2.22
CA ARG A 56 16.07 -7.50 3.68
C ARG A 56 14.79 -8.18 4.16
N CYS A 57 13.70 -7.99 3.45
CA CYS A 57 12.35 -8.34 3.88
C CYS A 57 11.62 -9.24 2.87
N GLY A 58 12.08 -9.31 1.60
CA GLY A 58 11.35 -9.91 0.48
C GLY A 58 11.49 -11.41 0.36
N THR A 59 12.22 -12.09 1.25
CA THR A 59 12.38 -13.56 1.18
C THR A 59 11.04 -14.30 1.24
N LEU A 60 10.99 -15.51 0.68
CA LEU A 60 9.79 -16.36 0.63
C LEU A 60 9.24 -16.72 2.02
N ASP A 61 10.06 -16.66 3.06
CA ASP A 61 9.64 -16.89 4.45
C ASP A 61 9.04 -15.64 5.10
N CYS A 62 9.27 -14.46 4.52
CA CYS A 62 8.89 -13.16 5.05
C CYS A 62 7.80 -12.49 4.19
N HIS A 63 8.14 -11.41 3.50
CA HIS A 63 7.18 -10.62 2.72
C HIS A 63 7.11 -11.03 1.24
N GLY A 64 7.97 -11.95 0.79
CA GLY A 64 7.94 -12.52 -0.57
C GLY A 64 6.90 -13.63 -0.74
N GLN A 65 5.71 -13.51 -0.14
CA GLN A 65 4.63 -14.49 -0.29
C GLN A 65 3.24 -13.86 -0.37
N VAL A 66 2.35 -14.55 -1.08
CA VAL A 66 0.99 -14.07 -1.37
C VAL A 66 0.11 -13.88 -0.14
N GLY A 67 0.40 -14.55 0.97
CA GLY A 67 -0.38 -14.48 2.21
C GLY A 67 -0.07 -13.27 3.10
N ARG A 68 0.81 -12.37 2.69
CA ARG A 68 1.19 -11.18 3.47
C ARG A 68 0.38 -9.96 3.01
N ASN A 69 -0.02 -9.11 3.96
CA ASN A 69 -0.66 -7.83 3.63
C ASN A 69 0.32 -6.90 2.92
N PHE A 70 1.55 -6.78 3.46
CA PHE A 70 2.67 -6.18 2.75
C PHE A 70 3.38 -7.27 1.96
N ARG A 71 3.41 -7.13 0.64
CA ARG A 71 4.06 -8.08 -0.28
C ARG A 71 5.18 -7.37 -1.02
N ILE A 72 6.28 -8.09 -1.17
CA ILE A 72 7.45 -7.61 -1.89
C ILE A 72 7.68 -8.55 -3.06
N TRP A 73 7.74 -7.98 -4.26
CA TRP A 73 8.10 -8.68 -5.48
C TRP A 73 9.47 -8.21 -5.92
N GLY A 74 10.32 -9.17 -6.22
CA GLY A 74 11.67 -8.87 -6.67
C GLY A 74 12.51 -10.12 -6.85
N CYS A 75 13.75 -9.91 -7.19
CA CYS A 75 14.65 -10.99 -7.57
C CYS A 75 15.15 -11.85 -6.40
N GLU A 76 14.99 -11.40 -5.15
CA GLU A 76 15.36 -12.17 -3.96
C GLU A 76 14.20 -13.01 -3.42
N GLY A 77 12.98 -12.82 -3.91
CA GLY A 77 11.78 -13.43 -3.36
C GLY A 77 10.70 -13.75 -4.37
N MET A 78 9.50 -13.25 -4.14
CA MET A 78 8.34 -13.53 -4.99
C MET A 78 8.44 -12.82 -6.33
N ARG A 79 8.19 -13.56 -7.42
CA ARG A 79 8.17 -13.03 -8.78
C ARG A 79 6.73 -12.82 -9.26
N LEU A 80 6.52 -11.79 -10.10
CA LEU A 80 5.24 -11.60 -10.79
C LEU A 80 5.03 -12.65 -11.89
N ASP A 81 6.08 -12.98 -12.64
CA ASP A 81 6.05 -14.10 -13.58
C ASP A 81 6.43 -15.38 -12.82
N PRO A 82 5.52 -16.37 -12.71
CA PRO A 82 5.80 -17.61 -11.99
C PRO A 82 6.90 -18.47 -12.66
N ASN A 83 7.29 -18.17 -13.89
CA ASN A 83 8.40 -18.82 -14.57
C ASN A 83 9.75 -18.17 -14.25
N ASP A 84 9.77 -16.98 -13.66
CA ASP A 84 11.01 -16.34 -13.25
C ASP A 84 11.52 -16.97 -11.95
N VAL A 85 12.80 -17.30 -11.97
CA VAL A 85 13.48 -17.88 -10.81
C VAL A 85 13.88 -16.75 -9.85
N PRO A 86 13.64 -16.88 -8.53
CA PRO A 86 14.18 -15.95 -7.54
C PRO A 86 15.71 -16.07 -7.44
N TYR A 87 16.33 -15.17 -6.65
CA TYR A 87 17.77 -15.16 -6.35
C TYR A 87 18.66 -14.72 -7.51
N CYS A 88 18.36 -13.59 -8.15
CA CYS A 88 19.13 -13.06 -9.27
C CYS A 88 20.61 -12.76 -8.94
N ASN A 89 20.94 -12.49 -7.68
CA ASN A 89 22.29 -12.08 -7.24
C ASN A 89 23.17 -13.21 -6.72
N ARG A 90 22.71 -14.47 -6.78
CA ARG A 90 23.45 -15.62 -6.20
C ARG A 90 24.05 -16.57 -7.23
N ASN A 91 24.38 -16.09 -8.42
CA ASN A 91 24.84 -16.93 -9.54
C ASN A 91 23.87 -18.08 -9.91
N GLN A 92 22.58 -17.91 -9.62
CA GLN A 92 21.54 -18.91 -9.85
C GLN A 92 20.70 -18.64 -11.10
N GLY A 93 21.08 -17.63 -11.90
CA GLY A 93 20.48 -17.38 -13.21
C GLY A 93 19.11 -16.68 -13.20
N GLY A 94 18.67 -16.16 -12.05
CA GLY A 94 17.44 -15.38 -11.96
C GLY A 94 17.56 -14.04 -12.67
N LYS A 95 16.43 -13.52 -13.16
CA LYS A 95 16.35 -12.17 -13.74
C LYS A 95 16.31 -11.11 -12.65
N SER A 96 16.88 -9.93 -12.92
CA SER A 96 16.76 -8.75 -12.07
C SER A 96 15.28 -8.39 -11.82
N THR A 97 15.02 -7.68 -10.74
CA THR A 97 13.71 -7.09 -10.45
C THR A 97 13.24 -6.25 -11.64
N THR A 98 12.02 -6.46 -12.06
CA THR A 98 11.43 -5.77 -13.22
C THR A 98 10.72 -4.49 -12.83
N PRO A 99 10.49 -3.54 -13.75
CA PRO A 99 9.69 -2.34 -13.48
C PRO A 99 8.27 -2.65 -12.97
N ALA A 100 7.66 -3.75 -13.44
CA ALA A 100 6.35 -4.19 -12.98
C ALA A 100 6.38 -4.68 -11.52
N GLU A 101 7.46 -5.33 -11.11
CA GLU A 101 7.68 -5.77 -9.71
C GLU A 101 7.94 -4.59 -8.78
N TYR A 102 8.72 -3.59 -9.22
CA TYR A 102 8.87 -2.34 -8.47
C TYR A 102 7.52 -1.65 -8.24
N ASN A 103 6.70 -1.52 -9.29
CA ASN A 103 5.35 -0.94 -9.17
C ASN A 103 4.46 -1.78 -8.23
N ALA A 104 4.49 -3.09 -8.32
CA ALA A 104 3.69 -3.98 -7.47
C ALA A 104 4.09 -3.84 -6.00
N THR A 105 5.39 -3.78 -5.69
CA THR A 105 5.92 -3.58 -4.34
C THR A 105 5.57 -2.19 -3.82
N TYR A 106 5.74 -1.14 -4.62
CA TYR A 106 5.33 0.23 -4.29
C TYR A 106 3.86 0.28 -3.90
N ARG A 107 2.98 -0.25 -4.74
CA ARG A 107 1.53 -0.26 -4.47
C ARG A 107 1.17 -1.05 -3.22
N SER A 108 1.86 -2.16 -2.99
CA SER A 108 1.67 -2.97 -1.78
C SER A 108 2.04 -2.19 -0.52
N LEU A 109 3.15 -1.44 -0.56
CA LEU A 109 3.63 -0.66 0.58
C LEU A 109 2.77 0.57 0.85
N VAL A 110 2.53 1.40 -0.18
CA VAL A 110 1.74 2.64 -0.06
C VAL A 110 0.28 2.34 0.28
N GLY A 111 -0.24 1.22 -0.21
CA GLY A 111 -1.60 0.78 0.03
C GLY A 111 -1.88 0.19 1.42
N LEU A 112 -0.85 -0.03 2.25
CA LEU A 112 -1.05 -0.56 3.60
C LEU A 112 -1.82 0.41 4.50
N GLU A 113 -1.39 1.66 4.56
CA GLU A 113 -1.92 2.70 5.43
C GLU A 113 -1.96 4.03 4.66
N PRO A 114 -2.77 4.16 3.61
CA PRO A 114 -2.67 5.27 2.66
C PRO A 114 -2.89 6.64 3.29
N THR A 115 -3.76 6.73 4.29
CA THR A 115 -4.01 7.98 5.03
C THR A 115 -2.80 8.38 5.89
N VAL A 116 -2.19 7.41 6.59
CA VAL A 116 -1.00 7.64 7.41
C VAL A 116 0.20 7.95 6.52
N MET A 117 0.34 7.24 5.41
CA MET A 117 1.36 7.54 4.39
C MET A 117 1.24 8.98 3.90
N SER A 118 0.02 9.40 3.54
CA SER A 118 -0.23 10.78 3.12
C SER A 118 0.12 11.81 4.19
N GLN A 119 -0.12 11.50 5.46
CA GLN A 119 0.23 12.37 6.59
C GLN A 119 1.76 12.52 6.71
N VAL A 120 2.49 11.42 6.67
CA VAL A 120 3.97 11.41 6.74
C VAL A 120 4.57 12.19 5.57
N ILE A 121 4.07 11.96 4.35
CA ILE A 121 4.55 12.67 3.15
C ILE A 121 4.25 14.17 3.22
N ALA A 122 3.05 14.56 3.67
CA ALA A 122 2.68 15.97 3.86
C ALA A 122 3.55 16.64 4.94
N GLY A 123 4.02 15.89 5.93
CA GLY A 123 5.00 16.33 6.93
C GLY A 123 6.45 16.32 6.47
N GLY A 124 6.73 16.05 5.19
CA GLY A 124 8.11 15.98 4.68
C GLY A 124 8.90 14.78 5.18
N GLY A 125 8.23 13.66 5.44
CA GLY A 125 8.86 12.42 5.92
C GLY A 125 9.13 12.41 7.44
N GLN A 126 8.63 13.42 8.17
CA GLN A 126 8.76 13.45 9.62
C GLN A 126 7.87 12.39 10.27
N ASP A 127 8.27 11.93 11.46
CA ASP A 127 7.59 10.90 12.24
C ASP A 127 7.30 9.62 11.42
N PRO A 128 8.31 9.05 10.73
CA PRO A 128 8.12 7.90 9.85
C PRO A 128 7.62 6.66 10.60
N GLU A 129 7.81 6.59 11.92
CA GLU A 129 7.28 5.56 12.81
C GLU A 129 5.76 5.60 12.97
N LEU A 130 5.05 6.60 12.46
CA LEU A 130 3.60 6.54 12.31
C LEU A 130 3.19 5.40 11.37
N LEU A 131 4.05 5.03 10.43
CA LEU A 131 3.85 3.92 9.53
C LEU A 131 4.19 2.58 10.21
N THR A 132 3.26 1.64 10.20
CA THR A 132 3.42 0.32 10.83
C THR A 132 4.64 -0.43 10.30
N PHE A 133 4.95 -0.33 9.00
CA PHE A 133 6.11 -1.03 8.46
C PHE A 133 7.44 -0.50 9.03
N VAL A 134 7.53 0.82 9.29
CA VAL A 134 8.71 1.43 9.94
C VAL A 134 8.79 1.02 11.41
N ARG A 135 7.66 1.12 12.17
CA ARG A 135 7.63 0.69 13.57
C ARG A 135 8.08 -0.75 13.74
N LYS A 136 7.55 -1.65 12.91
CA LYS A 136 7.90 -3.07 12.96
C LYS A 136 9.37 -3.32 12.63
N ALA A 137 9.88 -2.67 11.59
CA ALA A 137 11.26 -2.80 11.19
C ALA A 137 12.24 -2.26 12.26
N ARG A 138 11.88 -1.17 12.94
CA ARG A 138 12.64 -0.59 14.07
C ARG A 138 12.45 -1.33 15.40
N GLY A 139 11.62 -2.37 15.46
CA GLY A 139 11.34 -3.13 16.67
C GLY A 139 10.47 -2.40 17.70
N LEU A 140 9.83 -1.29 17.32
CA LEU A 140 8.91 -0.53 18.18
C LEU A 140 7.54 -1.22 18.31
N GLU A 141 7.27 -2.17 17.46
CA GLU A 141 6.08 -3.02 17.46
C GLU A 141 6.46 -4.46 17.20
N SER A 142 5.76 -5.41 17.84
CA SER A 142 6.05 -6.84 17.69
C SER A 142 6.05 -7.27 16.21
N HIS A 143 7.14 -7.91 15.80
CA HIS A 143 7.37 -8.37 14.44
C HIS A 143 8.09 -9.72 14.45
N LYS A 144 7.59 -10.70 13.69
CA LYS A 144 8.19 -12.03 13.63
C LYS A 144 9.66 -12.01 13.17
N GLY A 145 10.03 -11.04 12.31
CA GLY A 145 11.41 -10.83 11.86
C GLY A 145 12.34 -10.17 12.89
N GLY A 146 11.82 -9.76 14.05
CA GLY A 146 12.59 -9.00 15.05
C GLY A 146 12.87 -7.55 14.61
N THR A 147 13.86 -6.94 15.26
CA THR A 147 14.39 -5.61 14.88
C THR A 147 15.33 -5.77 13.70
N LEU A 148 15.04 -5.12 12.60
CA LEU A 148 15.77 -5.25 11.34
C LEU A 148 16.59 -4.01 11.01
N ILE A 149 16.14 -2.82 11.41
CA ILE A 149 16.77 -1.54 11.13
C ILE A 149 16.95 -0.73 12.42
N THR A 150 18.01 0.06 12.47
CA THR A 150 18.27 0.98 13.58
C THR A 150 18.05 2.42 13.09
N PRO A 151 17.30 3.26 13.82
CA PRO A 151 17.12 4.65 13.43
C PRO A 151 18.45 5.35 13.14
N GLY A 152 18.58 5.91 11.92
CA GLY A 152 19.76 6.64 11.45
C GLY A 152 20.85 5.76 10.82
N ASP A 153 20.70 4.45 10.75
CA ASP A 153 21.60 3.62 9.94
C ASP A 153 21.28 3.73 8.43
N ASP A 154 22.11 3.14 7.57
CA ASP A 154 21.89 3.18 6.11
C ASP A 154 20.54 2.59 5.69
N GLN A 155 20.07 1.55 6.38
CA GLN A 155 18.79 0.90 6.09
C GLN A 155 17.62 1.85 6.40
N ASP A 156 17.70 2.53 7.54
CA ASP A 156 16.72 3.52 7.96
C ASP A 156 16.74 4.75 7.05
N ASN A 157 17.94 5.26 6.75
CA ASN A 157 18.14 6.41 5.87
C ASN A 157 17.64 6.14 4.44
N CYS A 158 17.78 4.92 3.93
CA CYS A 158 17.24 4.53 2.64
C CYS A 158 15.71 4.72 2.59
N ILE A 159 14.99 4.29 3.63
CA ILE A 159 13.52 4.42 3.70
C ILE A 159 13.12 5.87 3.96
N THR A 160 13.70 6.48 4.99
CA THR A 160 13.25 7.79 5.48
C THR A 160 13.55 8.92 4.51
N SER A 161 14.66 8.84 3.77
CA SER A 161 14.99 9.81 2.71
C SER A 161 13.97 9.75 1.56
N TRP A 162 13.50 8.56 1.18
CA TRP A 162 12.44 8.40 0.19
C TRP A 162 11.11 9.00 0.68
N LEU A 163 10.74 8.74 1.94
CA LEU A 163 9.56 9.34 2.55
C LEU A 163 9.67 10.87 2.64
N ALA A 164 10.89 11.40 2.78
CA ALA A 164 11.17 12.84 2.76
C ALA A 164 11.21 13.46 1.34
N GLY A 165 10.99 12.66 0.30
CA GLY A 165 10.86 13.12 -1.09
C GLY A 165 12.16 13.12 -1.90
N LYS A 166 13.30 12.68 -1.33
CA LYS A 166 14.56 12.53 -2.06
C LYS A 166 15.35 11.32 -1.56
N THR A 167 15.27 10.22 -2.30
CA THR A 167 15.95 8.97 -1.93
C THR A 167 17.45 9.12 -1.88
N ASP A 168 18.05 8.75 -0.74
CA ASP A 168 19.49 8.57 -0.60
C ASP A 168 19.91 7.22 -1.19
N THR A 169 20.30 7.24 -2.45
CA THR A 169 20.73 6.04 -3.18
C THR A 169 22.02 5.44 -2.62
N THR A 170 22.85 6.25 -1.96
CA THR A 170 24.07 5.76 -1.29
C THR A 170 23.70 4.94 -0.07
N ALA A 171 22.81 5.45 0.77
CA ALA A 171 22.30 4.71 1.92
C ALA A 171 21.61 3.41 1.48
N CYS A 172 20.78 3.45 0.43
CA CYS A 172 20.15 2.23 -0.12
C CYS A 172 21.17 1.21 -0.62
N THR A 173 22.25 1.66 -1.29
CA THR A 173 23.32 0.77 -1.77
C THR A 173 24.08 0.14 -0.60
N ASN A 174 24.42 0.93 0.41
CA ASN A 174 25.09 0.45 1.61
C ASN A 174 24.21 -0.55 2.36
N ALA A 175 22.90 -0.31 2.40
CA ALA A 175 21.93 -1.17 3.04
C ALA A 175 21.91 -2.59 2.48
N LEU A 176 22.25 -2.79 1.20
CA LEU A 176 22.40 -4.12 0.58
C LEU A 176 23.62 -4.90 1.12
N GLY A 177 24.58 -4.23 1.75
CA GLY A 177 25.72 -4.87 2.41
C GLY A 177 25.39 -5.53 3.75
N TYR A 178 24.23 -5.24 4.33
CA TYR A 178 23.79 -5.88 5.57
C TYR A 178 23.33 -7.32 5.32
N PRO A 179 23.57 -8.24 6.27
CA PRO A 179 23.13 -9.63 6.12
C PRO A 179 21.60 -9.69 5.99
N MET A 180 21.10 -10.58 5.15
CA MET A 180 19.67 -10.81 4.92
C MET A 180 18.90 -11.12 6.22
N PHE A 181 19.54 -11.82 7.15
CA PHE A 181 19.02 -12.06 8.50
C PHE A 181 19.95 -11.44 9.54
N PRO A 182 19.40 -10.93 10.68
CA PRO A 182 20.23 -10.51 11.78
C PRO A 182 21.16 -11.66 12.16
N VAL A 183 22.47 -11.41 12.20
CA VAL A 183 23.39 -12.36 12.81
C VAL A 183 23.02 -12.36 14.30
N PRO A 184 22.74 -13.52 14.93
CA PRO A 184 22.57 -13.57 16.37
C PRO A 184 23.82 -12.97 17.00
N GLU A 185 23.66 -11.93 17.84
CA GLU A 185 24.78 -11.46 18.62
C GLU A 185 25.35 -12.65 19.37
N ALA A 186 26.67 -12.87 19.21
CA ALA A 186 27.35 -13.87 20.00
C ALA A 186 27.12 -13.48 21.48
N GLY A 187 26.31 -14.25 22.18
CA GLY A 187 26.04 -14.01 23.60
C GLY A 187 27.37 -13.99 24.37
N PRO A 188 27.43 -13.23 25.45
CA PRO A 188 28.62 -13.13 26.29
C PRO A 188 29.02 -14.48 26.89
#